data_e6e33776d14f745bc28c53f06eaf4a1c
#
_entry.id   e6e33776d14f745bc28c53f06eaf4a1c
#
_cell.length_a   1.000
_cell.length_b   1.000
_cell.length_c   1.000
_cell.angle_alpha   90.00
_cell.angle_beta   90.00
_cell.angle_gamma   90.00
#
_symmetry.space_group_name_H-M   'P 1'
#
loop_
_entity.id
_entity.type
_entity.pdbx_description
1 polymer ?
#
loop_
_entity_poly.entity_id
_entity_poly.type
_entity_poly.pdbx_seq_one_letter_code
_entity_poly.pdbx_strand_id
1 'polypeptide(L)'
;KGSGLKYLTLTCDTSQKVQLHLLRKYPEKRRMRSFHEKLNGACLLGSNQEKGNYDTLYIIEKTPVPYLQEITFENYKKYRYYRFCTSNGEPINIAHMEFLGNKSPNHSCTLPTPLPYFSEAEVTLQKKCSLYRINGIPIRTGSKPEYAFDNDFNTYVGASSIGMDFKTPIQITNVRFIPRNANNMIVPGNSYM
;
A
#
# COMPACT_ATOMS: atom_id res chain seq x y z
N LYS A 1 -17.06 27.33 -19.66
CA LYS A 1 -15.63 27.23 -19.98
C LYS A 1 -15.38 25.77 -20.20
N GLY A 2 -15.27 25.33 -21.48
CA GLY A 2 -15.20 23.96 -21.88
C GLY A 2 -13.97 23.26 -21.30
N SER A 3 -14.19 22.18 -20.57
CA SER A 3 -13.16 21.19 -20.29
C SER A 3 -12.82 20.50 -21.59
N GLY A 4 -11.77 20.95 -22.28
CA GLY A 4 -11.28 20.23 -23.44
C GLY A 4 -10.87 18.83 -23.00
N LEU A 5 -11.55 17.81 -23.51
CA LEU A 5 -11.12 16.42 -23.39
C LEU A 5 -9.71 16.29 -23.98
N LYS A 6 -8.76 15.96 -23.14
CA LYS A 6 -7.41 15.64 -23.59
C LYS A 6 -7.32 14.13 -23.75
N TYR A 7 -7.14 13.68 -24.95
CA TYR A 7 -6.86 12.27 -25.25
C TYR A 7 -5.38 12.01 -24.99
N LEU A 8 -5.11 10.97 -24.25
CA LEU A 8 -3.77 10.38 -24.13
C LEU A 8 -3.75 9.12 -24.99
N THR A 9 -3.04 9.16 -26.10
CA THR A 9 -2.78 7.97 -26.90
C THR A 9 -1.45 7.39 -26.45
N LEU A 10 -1.48 6.17 -25.92
CA LEU A 10 -0.28 5.41 -25.60
C LEU A 10 -0.07 4.39 -26.71
N THR A 11 1.04 4.50 -27.41
CA THR A 11 1.49 3.47 -28.36
C THR A 11 2.49 2.60 -27.63
N CYS A 12 2.08 1.39 -27.25
CA CYS A 12 2.92 0.42 -26.56
C CYS A 12 3.16 -0.78 -27.48
N ASP A 13 4.37 -1.32 -27.41
CA ASP A 13 4.61 -2.64 -27.96
C ASP A 13 3.73 -3.65 -27.21
N THR A 14 3.06 -4.55 -27.92
CA THR A 14 2.12 -5.53 -27.36
C THR A 14 2.75 -6.48 -26.34
N SER A 15 4.06 -6.54 -26.29
CA SER A 15 4.83 -7.33 -25.32
C SER A 15 5.03 -6.62 -23.96
N GLN A 16 4.75 -5.31 -23.84
CA GLN A 16 5.00 -4.53 -22.63
C GLN A 16 3.70 -4.31 -21.85
N LYS A 17 3.74 -4.66 -20.55
CA LYS A 17 2.68 -4.25 -19.61
C LYS A 17 2.99 -2.86 -19.10
N VAL A 18 2.12 -1.90 -19.38
CA VAL A 18 2.21 -0.53 -18.90
C VAL A 18 1.23 -0.34 -17.75
N GLN A 19 1.71 0.16 -16.62
CA GLN A 19 0.85 0.59 -15.53
C GLN A 19 0.68 2.11 -15.62
N LEU A 20 -0.57 2.55 -15.74
CA LEU A 20 -0.91 3.95 -15.87
C LEU A 20 -1.50 4.49 -14.56
N HIS A 21 -0.93 5.57 -14.04
CA HIS A 21 -1.45 6.30 -12.90
C HIS A 21 -2.02 7.64 -13.32
N LEU A 22 -3.32 7.84 -13.07
CA LEU A 22 -3.99 9.09 -13.36
C LEU A 22 -4.26 9.86 -12.07
N LEU A 23 -3.82 11.11 -12.03
CA LEU A 23 -4.10 12.02 -10.95
C LEU A 23 -5.00 13.15 -11.44
N ARG A 24 -6.17 13.31 -10.83
CA ARG A 24 -7.04 14.44 -11.09
C ARG A 24 -6.36 15.74 -10.64
N LYS A 25 -6.29 16.69 -11.53
CA LYS A 25 -5.60 17.94 -11.24
C LYS A 25 -6.37 18.82 -10.26
N TYR A 26 -7.69 18.90 -10.39
CA TYR A 26 -8.54 19.78 -9.58
C TYR A 26 -10.01 19.31 -9.58
N PRO A 27 -10.72 19.43 -8.47
CA PRO A 27 -10.31 19.94 -7.14
C PRO A 27 -9.53 18.90 -6.31
N GLU A 28 -9.42 17.69 -6.77
CA GLU A 28 -8.96 16.54 -6.03
C GLU A 28 -7.49 16.61 -5.60
N LYS A 29 -6.66 17.34 -6.34
CA LYS A 29 -5.23 17.48 -6.00
C LYS A 29 -5.02 18.00 -4.57
N ARG A 30 -5.77 19.03 -4.15
CA ARG A 30 -5.66 19.62 -2.81
C ARG A 30 -6.08 18.66 -1.72
N ARG A 31 -7.20 17.96 -1.93
CA ARG A 31 -7.73 16.94 -1.01
C ARG A 31 -6.80 15.76 -0.90
N MET A 32 -6.28 15.27 -2.03
CA MET A 32 -5.31 14.16 -2.06
C MET A 32 -4.06 14.49 -1.25
N ARG A 33 -3.50 15.68 -1.46
CA ARG A 33 -2.33 16.15 -0.72
C ARG A 33 -2.55 16.10 0.79
N SER A 34 -3.70 16.55 1.28
CA SER A 34 -4.05 16.49 2.70
C SER A 34 -4.06 15.05 3.25
N PHE A 35 -4.54 14.06 2.47
CA PHE A 35 -4.51 12.66 2.89
C PHE A 35 -3.08 12.10 2.95
N HIS A 36 -2.23 12.49 1.99
CA HIS A 36 -0.86 12.02 1.94
C HIS A 36 0.01 12.68 3.03
N GLU A 37 -0.18 13.97 3.28
CA GLU A 37 0.55 14.69 4.33
C GLU A 37 0.30 14.12 5.73
N LYS A 38 -0.89 13.59 5.99
CA LYS A 38 -1.23 12.90 7.26
C LYS A 38 -0.44 11.60 7.48
N LEU A 39 0.14 11.03 6.44
CA LEU A 39 0.98 9.84 6.55
C LEU A 39 2.43 10.17 6.95
N ASN A 40 2.82 11.42 6.93
CA ASN A 40 4.12 11.83 7.45
C ASN A 40 4.15 11.62 8.98
N GLY A 41 5.15 10.91 9.48
CA GLY A 41 5.22 10.46 10.86
C GLY A 41 4.39 9.21 11.20
N ALA A 42 3.70 8.61 10.22
CA ALA A 42 3.01 7.35 10.44
C ALA A 42 4.01 6.21 10.71
N CYS A 43 3.63 5.32 11.61
CA CYS A 43 4.49 4.25 12.12
C CYS A 43 4.00 2.88 11.65
N LEU A 44 4.93 2.03 11.23
CA LEU A 44 4.73 0.60 11.14
C LEU A 44 5.14 -0.05 12.44
N LEU A 45 4.24 -0.83 13.02
CA LEU A 45 4.37 -1.43 14.34
C LEU A 45 4.22 -2.94 14.27
N GLY A 46 4.92 -3.66 15.17
CA GLY A 46 4.80 -5.11 15.32
C GLY A 46 4.60 -5.54 16.77
N SER A 47 3.73 -6.54 17.03
CA SER A 47 3.49 -7.10 18.35
C SER A 47 3.04 -8.56 18.28
N ASN A 48 3.26 -9.30 19.37
CA ASN A 48 2.68 -10.63 19.56
C ASN A 48 1.38 -10.60 20.40
N GLN A 49 0.96 -9.43 20.83
CA GLN A 49 -0.28 -9.20 21.54
C GLN A 49 -1.16 -8.20 20.77
N GLU A 50 -2.44 -8.51 20.61
CA GLU A 50 -3.37 -7.61 19.90
C GLU A 50 -3.54 -6.27 20.63
N LYS A 51 -3.64 -6.34 21.95
CA LYS A 51 -3.70 -5.20 22.86
C LYS A 51 -2.46 -5.20 23.73
N GLY A 52 -1.65 -4.19 23.64
CA GLY A 52 -0.41 -4.11 24.43
C GLY A 52 0.64 -3.23 23.77
N ASN A 53 1.88 -3.49 24.13
CA ASN A 53 3.01 -2.75 23.58
C ASN A 53 3.36 -3.27 22.19
N TYR A 54 3.60 -2.33 21.29
CA TYR A 54 4.08 -2.57 19.94
C TYR A 54 5.49 -2.02 19.78
N ASP A 55 6.35 -2.80 19.16
CA ASP A 55 7.67 -2.32 18.72
C ASP A 55 7.49 -1.47 17.46
N THR A 56 8.13 -0.31 17.40
CA THR A 56 8.18 0.51 16.20
C THR A 56 9.22 -0.06 15.24
N LEU A 57 8.78 -0.42 14.03
CA LEU A 57 9.62 -1.04 13.00
C LEU A 57 10.08 -0.02 11.97
N TYR A 58 9.23 0.96 11.65
CA TYR A 58 9.53 2.00 10.68
C TYR A 58 8.68 3.24 10.92
N ILE A 59 9.21 4.42 10.59
CA ILE A 59 8.50 5.70 10.62
C ILE A 59 8.61 6.33 9.24
N ILE A 60 7.48 6.77 8.69
CA ILE A 60 7.46 7.51 7.43
C ILE A 60 7.99 8.92 7.66
N GLU A 61 9.15 9.23 7.12
CA GLU A 61 9.81 10.53 7.28
C GLU A 61 9.37 11.59 6.27
N LYS A 62 8.79 11.16 5.15
CA LYS A 62 8.37 12.06 4.06
C LYS A 62 6.97 11.73 3.60
N THR A 63 6.24 12.75 3.17
CA THR A 63 4.91 12.57 2.57
C THR A 63 4.98 11.55 1.41
N PRO A 64 4.21 10.44 1.50
CA PRO A 64 4.23 9.42 0.48
C PRO A 64 3.70 9.90 -0.87
N VAL A 65 4.15 9.24 -1.92
CA VAL A 65 3.63 9.45 -3.28
C VAL A 65 2.25 8.81 -3.46
N PRO A 66 1.44 9.28 -4.41
CA PRO A 66 0.05 8.84 -4.59
C PRO A 66 -0.12 7.51 -5.34
N TYR A 67 0.91 6.73 -5.50
CA TYR A 67 0.90 5.44 -6.19
C TYR A 67 1.55 4.36 -5.34
N LEU A 68 1.58 3.12 -5.85
CA LEU A 68 2.17 1.99 -5.13
C LEU A 68 3.64 2.23 -4.85
N GLN A 69 4.00 2.14 -3.60
CA GLN A 69 5.37 2.31 -3.12
C GLN A 69 5.71 1.22 -2.11
N GLU A 70 6.99 1.00 -1.91
CA GLU A 70 7.50 0.01 -0.99
C GLU A 70 8.37 0.67 0.08
N ILE A 71 8.16 0.23 1.31
CA ILE A 71 9.03 0.49 2.46
C ILE A 71 9.79 -0.79 2.76
N THR A 72 11.11 -0.73 2.82
CA THR A 72 11.97 -1.78 3.34
C THR A 72 12.52 -1.36 4.68
N PHE A 73 12.49 -2.24 5.66
CA PHE A 73 12.97 -1.98 7.01
C PHE A 73 13.67 -3.19 7.60
N GLU A 74 14.61 -2.95 8.49
CA GLU A 74 15.29 -4.01 9.24
C GLU A 74 14.36 -4.58 10.31
N ASN A 75 14.04 -5.85 10.20
CA ASN A 75 13.26 -6.55 11.20
C ASN A 75 13.80 -7.98 11.36
N TYR A 76 14.37 -8.27 12.51
CA TYR A 76 14.90 -9.58 12.86
C TYR A 76 13.95 -10.39 13.74
N LYS A 77 12.83 -9.78 14.19
CA LYS A 77 11.84 -10.40 15.04
C LYS A 77 10.64 -10.90 14.24
N LYS A 78 9.93 -11.84 14.83
CA LYS A 78 8.65 -12.34 14.31
C LYS A 78 7.52 -11.80 15.16
N TYR A 79 6.50 -11.22 14.52
CA TYR A 79 5.31 -10.72 15.18
C TYR A 79 4.06 -11.36 14.57
N ARG A 80 3.04 -11.54 15.38
CA ARG A 80 1.71 -11.98 14.94
C ARG A 80 0.90 -10.84 14.36
N TYR A 81 0.98 -9.66 14.97
CA TYR A 81 0.22 -8.47 14.60
C TYR A 81 1.14 -7.40 14.02
N TYR A 82 0.78 -6.90 12.86
CA TYR A 82 1.42 -5.73 12.26
C TYR A 82 0.38 -4.65 12.05
N ARG A 83 0.71 -3.41 12.43
CA ARG A 83 -0.17 -2.26 12.31
C ARG A 83 0.55 -1.07 11.70
N PHE A 84 -0.18 -0.30 10.92
CA PHE A 84 0.22 0.97 10.38
C PHE A 84 -0.70 2.05 10.96
N CYS A 85 -0.15 3.06 11.65
CA CYS A 85 -0.93 4.08 12.36
C CYS A 85 -0.15 5.40 12.43
N THR A 86 -0.85 6.49 12.73
CA THR A 86 -0.21 7.76 13.08
C THR A 86 0.15 7.77 14.56
N SER A 87 1.20 8.52 14.92
CA SER A 87 1.64 8.69 16.32
C SER A 87 0.62 9.43 17.20
N ASN A 88 -0.19 10.29 16.58
CA ASN A 88 -1.22 11.08 17.25
C ASN A 88 -2.62 10.45 17.23
N GLY A 89 -2.77 9.24 16.69
CA GLY A 89 -4.05 8.53 16.60
C GLY A 89 -5.03 9.11 15.57
N GLU A 90 -4.61 10.09 14.75
CA GLU A 90 -5.45 10.60 13.68
C GLU A 90 -5.73 9.54 12.60
N PRO A 91 -6.90 9.57 11.95
CA PRO A 91 -7.19 8.64 10.88
C PRO A 91 -6.25 8.80 9.69
N ILE A 92 -5.66 7.69 9.27
CA ILE A 92 -4.96 7.55 7.99
C ILE A 92 -5.92 7.01 6.93
N ASN A 93 -5.64 7.30 5.67
CA ASN A 93 -6.44 6.85 4.54
C ASN A 93 -5.55 6.04 3.57
N ILE A 94 -5.77 4.74 3.52
CA ILE A 94 -4.99 3.80 2.69
C ILE A 94 -5.93 3.10 1.71
N ALA A 95 -5.57 3.13 0.43
CA ALA A 95 -6.29 2.43 -0.62
C ALA A 95 -5.81 0.99 -0.79
N HIS A 96 -4.54 0.72 -0.54
CA HIS A 96 -3.99 -0.63 -0.67
C HIS A 96 -2.80 -0.83 0.25
N MET A 97 -2.65 -2.05 0.79
CA MET A 97 -1.52 -2.43 1.63
C MET A 97 -1.17 -3.91 1.46
N GLU A 98 0.12 -4.19 1.42
CA GLU A 98 0.68 -5.54 1.39
C GLU A 98 1.81 -5.66 2.41
N PHE A 99 1.81 -6.75 3.14
CA PHE A 99 2.90 -7.13 4.03
C PHE A 99 3.74 -8.20 3.34
N LEU A 100 5.04 -7.96 3.20
CA LEU A 100 5.95 -8.83 2.45
C LEU A 100 7.02 -9.42 3.36
N GLY A 101 7.29 -10.68 3.12
CA GLY A 101 8.34 -11.42 3.80
C GLY A 101 8.75 -12.66 3.00
N ASN A 102 9.63 -13.45 3.57
CA ASN A 102 10.02 -14.73 2.99
C ASN A 102 8.84 -15.71 3.04
N LYS A 103 8.75 -16.58 2.03
CA LYS A 103 7.72 -17.63 1.99
C LYS A 103 7.80 -18.49 3.24
N SER A 104 6.69 -18.59 3.96
CA SER A 104 6.55 -19.48 5.10
C SER A 104 5.68 -20.68 4.72
N PRO A 105 6.07 -21.92 5.05
CA PRO A 105 5.28 -23.11 4.75
C PRO A 105 3.90 -23.09 5.43
N ASN A 106 3.76 -22.37 6.52
CA ASN A 106 2.53 -22.31 7.33
C ASN A 106 1.62 -21.13 6.98
N HIS A 107 1.95 -20.33 5.95
CA HIS A 107 1.16 -19.17 5.55
C HIS A 107 0.75 -19.23 4.08
N SER A 108 -0.47 -18.79 3.83
CA SER A 108 -0.91 -18.51 2.46
C SER A 108 -0.13 -17.30 1.93
N CYS A 109 0.52 -17.50 0.79
CA CYS A 109 1.34 -16.49 0.15
C CYS A 109 0.88 -16.28 -1.27
N THR A 110 0.92 -15.04 -1.73
CA THR A 110 0.65 -14.64 -3.12
C THR A 110 1.84 -13.86 -3.67
N LEU A 111 1.89 -13.71 -4.99
CA LEU A 111 2.87 -12.79 -5.57
C LEU A 111 2.49 -11.35 -5.20
N PRO A 112 3.46 -10.50 -4.84
CA PRO A 112 3.19 -9.10 -4.57
C PRO A 112 2.77 -8.37 -5.84
N THR A 113 1.99 -7.31 -5.67
CA THR A 113 1.63 -6.41 -6.77
C THR A 113 2.90 -5.82 -7.40
N PRO A 114 3.05 -5.87 -8.73
CA PRO A 114 4.21 -5.28 -9.38
C PRO A 114 4.30 -3.78 -9.08
N LEU A 115 5.48 -3.31 -8.68
CA LEU A 115 5.72 -1.88 -8.57
C LEU A 115 5.73 -1.23 -9.95
N PRO A 116 5.27 0.02 -10.07
CA PRO A 116 5.40 0.76 -11.32
C PRO A 116 6.88 0.91 -11.67
N TYR A 117 7.17 0.78 -12.95
CA TYR A 117 8.53 0.86 -13.50
C TYR A 117 9.07 2.28 -13.39
N PHE A 118 10.19 2.46 -12.67
CA PHE A 118 10.91 3.72 -12.63
C PHE A 118 12.30 3.64 -13.28
N SER A 119 12.94 2.46 -13.25
CA SER A 119 14.22 2.22 -13.93
C SER A 119 14.51 0.73 -14.13
N GLU A 120 15.38 0.38 -15.08
CA GLU A 120 15.83 -1.00 -15.30
C GLU A 120 16.59 -1.57 -14.09
N ALA A 121 17.28 -0.72 -13.33
CA ALA A 121 18.03 -1.13 -12.13
C ALA A 121 17.07 -1.61 -11.02
N GLU A 122 15.93 -0.94 -10.82
CA GLU A 122 14.93 -1.33 -9.82
C GLU A 122 14.24 -2.64 -10.20
N VAL A 123 14.03 -2.89 -11.48
CA VAL A 123 13.51 -4.17 -11.99
C VAL A 123 14.46 -5.32 -11.69
N THR A 124 15.75 -5.10 -11.82
CA THR A 124 16.77 -6.14 -11.57
C THR A 124 16.84 -6.47 -10.08
N LEU A 125 16.66 -5.48 -9.19
CA LEU A 125 16.58 -5.69 -7.75
C LEU A 125 15.32 -6.48 -7.36
N GLN A 126 14.17 -6.16 -7.95
CA GLN A 126 12.91 -6.88 -7.68
C GLN A 126 12.97 -8.36 -8.08
N LYS A 127 13.67 -8.70 -9.16
CA LYS A 127 13.87 -10.10 -9.59
C LYS A 127 14.74 -10.92 -8.64
N LYS A 128 15.58 -10.28 -7.82
CA LYS A 128 16.47 -10.97 -6.86
C LYS A 128 15.83 -11.21 -5.49
N CYS A 129 14.76 -10.52 -5.15
CA CYS A 129 14.10 -10.68 -3.85
C CYS A 129 12.92 -11.64 -3.96
N SER A 130 13.06 -12.84 -3.41
CA SER A 130 11.97 -13.83 -3.28
C SER A 130 11.00 -13.42 -2.17
N LEU A 131 10.52 -12.17 -2.21
CA LEU A 131 9.52 -11.69 -1.26
C LEU A 131 8.12 -12.07 -1.75
N TYR A 132 7.32 -12.53 -0.82
CA TYR A 132 5.93 -12.90 -1.05
C TYR A 132 5.02 -12.01 -0.24
N ARG A 133 3.88 -11.64 -0.79
CA ARG A 133 2.76 -11.10 -0.03
C ARG A 133 2.26 -12.21 0.88
N ILE A 134 2.24 -11.94 2.17
CA ILE A 134 1.78 -12.87 3.17
C ILE A 134 0.37 -12.45 3.59
N ASN A 135 -0.55 -13.38 3.48
CA ASN A 135 -1.96 -13.15 3.76
C ASN A 135 -2.26 -13.39 5.24
N GLY A 136 -3.10 -12.54 5.79
CA GLY A 136 -3.57 -12.60 7.16
C GLY A 136 -5.04 -12.21 7.26
N ILE A 137 -5.51 -11.94 8.46
CA ILE A 137 -6.87 -11.45 8.71
C ILE A 137 -6.76 -9.96 9.02
N PRO A 138 -7.47 -9.08 8.28
CA PRO A 138 -7.49 -7.65 8.58
C PRO A 138 -7.96 -7.39 10.02
N ILE A 139 -7.21 -6.59 10.76
CA ILE A 139 -7.57 -6.18 12.11
C ILE A 139 -8.74 -5.19 12.01
N ARG A 140 -9.80 -5.42 12.78
CA ARG A 140 -10.99 -4.57 12.80
C ARG A 140 -10.68 -3.22 13.45
N THR A 141 -10.33 -2.25 12.63
CA THR A 141 -10.18 -0.85 13.03
C THR A 141 -10.89 0.01 11.98
N GLY A 142 -12.01 0.62 12.37
CA GLY A 142 -12.87 1.35 11.44
C GLY A 142 -13.90 0.46 10.71
N SER A 143 -14.59 1.05 9.72
CA SER A 143 -15.52 0.32 8.86
C SER A 143 -14.78 -0.27 7.67
N LYS A 144 -15.01 -1.55 7.36
CA LYS A 144 -14.48 -2.24 6.17
C LYS A 144 -12.95 -2.25 6.09
N PRO A 145 -12.26 -2.83 7.09
CA PRO A 145 -10.79 -2.91 7.10
C PRO A 145 -10.24 -3.71 5.91
N GLU A 146 -11.05 -4.59 5.32
CA GLU A 146 -10.73 -5.38 4.13
C GLU A 146 -10.41 -4.53 2.89
N TYR A 147 -10.93 -3.31 2.80
CA TYR A 147 -10.69 -2.42 1.65
C TYR A 147 -9.24 -2.00 1.45
N ALA A 148 -8.38 -2.13 2.46
CA ALA A 148 -6.95 -1.95 2.27
C ALA A 148 -6.27 -3.17 1.64
N PHE A 149 -6.97 -4.31 1.49
CA PHE A 149 -6.38 -5.61 1.12
C PHE A 149 -7.13 -6.33 -0.01
N ASP A 150 -8.18 -5.70 -0.58
CA ASP A 150 -9.08 -6.28 -1.58
C ASP A 150 -8.54 -6.24 -3.03
N ASN A 151 -7.38 -5.62 -3.25
CA ASN A 151 -6.76 -5.36 -4.55
C ASN A 151 -7.54 -4.39 -5.45
N ASP A 152 -8.57 -3.72 -4.95
CA ASP A 152 -9.19 -2.58 -5.62
C ASP A 152 -8.54 -1.29 -5.13
N PHE A 153 -7.69 -0.71 -5.96
CA PHE A 153 -6.94 0.50 -5.59
C PHE A 153 -7.80 1.76 -5.51
N ASN A 154 -9.07 1.68 -5.86
CA ASN A 154 -10.01 2.79 -5.77
C ASN A 154 -10.87 2.75 -4.50
N THR A 155 -10.94 1.63 -3.79
CA THR A 155 -11.47 1.57 -2.43
C THR A 155 -10.46 2.16 -1.43
N TYR A 156 -10.84 2.36 -0.20
CA TYR A 156 -9.91 2.79 0.86
C TYR A 156 -10.46 2.52 2.25
N VAL A 157 -9.57 2.39 3.20
CA VAL A 157 -9.86 2.40 4.64
C VAL A 157 -9.45 3.75 5.22
N GLY A 158 -10.35 4.36 6.00
CA GLY A 158 -10.05 5.49 6.87
C GLY A 158 -10.14 5.05 8.33
N ALA A 159 -9.01 4.91 9.01
CA ALA A 159 -8.94 4.43 10.38
C ALA A 159 -7.70 4.97 11.12
N SER A 160 -7.74 4.96 12.45
CA SER A 160 -6.57 5.32 13.28
C SER A 160 -5.43 4.31 13.18
N SER A 161 -5.75 3.06 12.83
CA SER A 161 -4.74 2.06 12.47
C SER A 161 -5.29 1.07 11.45
N ILE A 162 -4.41 0.55 10.60
CA ILE A 162 -4.72 -0.47 9.60
C ILE A 162 -3.68 -1.58 9.77
N GLY A 163 -4.10 -2.85 9.79
CA GLY A 163 -3.15 -3.92 10.01
C GLY A 163 -3.71 -5.32 9.80
N MET A 164 -2.85 -6.31 10.06
CA MET A 164 -3.16 -7.73 9.92
C MET A 164 -2.80 -8.54 11.16
N ASP A 165 -3.65 -9.53 11.47
CA ASP A 165 -3.36 -10.66 12.33
C ASP A 165 -2.94 -11.86 11.47
N PHE A 166 -1.71 -12.28 11.57
CA PHE A 166 -1.16 -13.42 10.84
C PHE A 166 -1.37 -14.76 11.56
N LYS A 167 -2.09 -14.78 12.67
CA LYS A 167 -2.38 -15.95 13.54
C LYS A 167 -1.15 -16.56 14.23
N THR A 168 -0.02 -16.57 13.58
CA THR A 168 1.27 -17.02 14.13
C THR A 168 2.32 -15.95 13.89
N PRO A 169 3.36 -15.85 14.74
CA PRO A 169 4.44 -14.91 14.55
C PRO A 169 5.18 -15.14 13.23
N ILE A 170 5.29 -14.09 12.41
CA ILE A 170 5.96 -14.12 11.13
C ILE A 170 6.90 -12.92 11.01
N GLN A 171 7.94 -13.04 10.19
CA GLN A 171 8.87 -11.95 9.90
C GLN A 171 8.41 -11.22 8.64
N ILE A 172 8.06 -9.95 8.78
CA ILE A 172 7.78 -9.03 7.69
C ILE A 172 8.96 -8.06 7.58
N THR A 173 9.47 -7.85 6.40
CA THR A 173 10.62 -6.98 6.13
C THR A 173 10.28 -5.83 5.19
N ASN A 174 9.16 -5.94 4.48
CA ASN A 174 8.72 -4.92 3.53
C ASN A 174 7.21 -4.71 3.64
N VAL A 175 6.79 -3.49 3.38
CA VAL A 175 5.37 -3.13 3.24
C VAL A 175 5.19 -2.35 1.96
N ARG A 176 4.23 -2.73 1.14
CA ARG A 176 3.76 -1.95 -0.01
C ARG A 176 2.44 -1.30 0.31
N PHE A 177 2.24 -0.09 -0.14
CA PHE A 177 0.97 0.58 0.07
C PHE A 177 0.70 1.67 -0.97
N ILE A 178 -0.58 1.99 -1.11
CA ILE A 178 -1.08 3.13 -1.89
C ILE A 178 -1.89 3.99 -0.92
N PRO A 179 -1.56 5.28 -0.73
CA PRO A 179 -2.45 6.21 -0.06
C PRO A 179 -3.77 6.34 -0.81
N ARG A 180 -4.83 6.79 -0.14
CA ARG A 180 -6.10 7.08 -0.79
C ARG A 180 -5.90 7.97 -2.03
N ASN A 181 -6.46 7.56 -3.16
CA ASN A 181 -6.26 8.20 -4.46
C ASN A 181 -7.54 8.82 -5.06
N ALA A 182 -8.66 8.79 -4.34
CA ALA A 182 -9.95 9.35 -4.77
C ALA A 182 -10.41 8.84 -6.16
N ASN A 183 -10.32 7.55 -6.41
CA ASN A 183 -10.69 6.86 -7.65
C ASN A 183 -9.88 7.31 -8.88
N ASN A 184 -8.60 7.61 -8.69
CA ASN A 184 -7.71 8.00 -9.79
C ASN A 184 -6.91 6.86 -10.42
N MET A 185 -7.12 5.64 -9.97
CA MET A 185 -6.47 4.46 -10.56
C MET A 185 -7.32 3.89 -11.69
N ILE A 186 -6.66 3.52 -12.78
CA ILE A 186 -7.31 2.80 -13.88
C ILE A 186 -7.60 1.37 -13.42
N VAL A 187 -8.82 0.93 -13.64
CA VAL A 187 -9.26 -0.44 -13.39
C VAL A 187 -9.33 -1.18 -14.72
N PRO A 188 -8.61 -2.31 -14.88
CA PRO A 188 -8.68 -3.11 -16.09
C PRO A 188 -10.12 -3.52 -16.41
N GLY A 189 -10.51 -3.45 -17.68
CA GLY A 189 -11.84 -3.77 -18.14
C GLY A 189 -12.84 -2.61 -18.13
N ASN A 190 -12.52 -1.49 -17.50
CA ASN A 190 -13.35 -0.29 -17.55
C ASN A 190 -12.99 0.59 -18.76
N SER A 191 -14.01 1.24 -19.32
CA SER A 191 -13.83 2.25 -20.36
C SER A 191 -13.73 3.63 -19.73
N TYR A 192 -12.76 4.42 -20.18
CA TYR A 192 -12.52 5.78 -19.71
C TYR A 192 -12.64 6.76 -20.89
N MET A 193 -13.45 7.78 -20.73
CA MET A 193 -13.65 8.88 -21.71
C MET A 193 -12.99 10.16 -21.25
#